data_e77e59fc1cdd662851b281ee09c481da
#
_entry.id   e77e59fc1cdd662851b281ee09c481da
#
_cell.length_a   1.000
_cell.length_b   1.000
_cell.length_c   1.000
_cell.angle_alpha   90.00
_cell.angle_beta   90.00
_cell.angle_gamma   90.00
#
_symmetry.space_group_name_H-M   'P 1'
#
loop_
_entity.id
_entity.type
_entity.pdbx_description
1 polymer ?
#
loop_
_entity_poly.entity_id
_entity_poly.type
_entity_poly.pdbx_seq_one_letter_code
_entity_poly.pdbx_strand_id
1 'polypeptide(L)'
;MSNNLTFQFAAAADFEAVLHLACQLAKQIEVGAPPLTFAQFERYYLALHAPMRLLLAIHEDRVVGMISWTLTHELYSADARVYISDVAVDSAARGQGIGKALMAQVTAWARAHNASKLGWEVWYRNFPAKAFYGQLGAVVDQEAIPYVLALEDVSP
;
A
#
# COMPACT_ATOMS: atom_id res chain seq x y z
N MET A 1 1.01 -18.39 20.26
CA MET A 1 2.17 -17.46 20.32
C MET A 1 1.60 -16.06 20.24
N SER A 2 1.83 -15.26 21.27
CA SER A 2 1.46 -13.83 21.23
C SER A 2 2.28 -13.16 20.13
N ASN A 3 1.69 -13.02 18.96
CA ASN A 3 2.26 -12.16 17.93
C ASN A 3 2.18 -10.73 18.46
N ASN A 4 3.29 -10.21 18.94
CA ASN A 4 3.44 -8.83 19.37
C ASN A 4 3.52 -7.91 18.12
N LEU A 5 2.52 -8.07 17.22
CA LEU A 5 2.41 -7.28 16.01
C LEU A 5 1.67 -6.00 16.36
N THR A 6 2.34 -4.88 16.20
CA THR A 6 1.76 -3.54 16.39
C THR A 6 1.74 -2.75 15.09
N PHE A 7 0.95 -1.69 15.03
CA PHE A 7 0.79 -0.88 13.84
C PHE A 7 0.97 0.59 14.19
N GLN A 8 1.70 1.31 13.35
CA GLN A 8 1.89 2.76 13.49
C GLN A 8 1.98 3.42 12.12
N PHE A 9 1.56 4.68 12.03
CA PHE A 9 1.84 5.48 10.86
C PHE A 9 3.35 5.77 10.76
N ALA A 10 3.86 5.81 9.53
CA ALA A 10 5.27 6.05 9.28
C ALA A 10 5.70 7.42 9.79
N ALA A 11 6.92 7.48 10.31
CA ALA A 11 7.62 8.69 10.74
C ALA A 11 8.93 8.85 9.96
N ALA A 12 9.58 9.99 10.09
CA ALA A 12 10.84 10.28 9.39
C ALA A 12 11.94 9.23 9.64
N ALA A 13 12.00 8.70 10.86
CA ALA A 13 12.98 7.68 11.24
C ALA A 13 12.78 6.33 10.53
N ASP A 14 11.59 6.09 9.95
CA ASP A 14 11.26 4.82 9.30
C ASP A 14 11.69 4.76 7.83
N PHE A 15 12.27 5.83 7.28
CA PHE A 15 12.58 5.93 5.85
C PHE A 15 13.40 4.76 5.31
N GLU A 16 14.48 4.38 5.99
CA GLU A 16 15.34 3.28 5.55
C GLU A 16 14.61 1.94 5.54
N ALA A 17 13.76 1.68 6.53
CA ALA A 17 12.95 0.48 6.59
C ALA A 17 11.90 0.45 5.49
N VAL A 18 11.25 1.58 5.20
CA VAL A 18 10.29 1.72 4.10
C VAL A 18 11.00 1.52 2.75
N LEU A 19 12.16 2.13 2.56
CA LEU A 19 12.96 1.96 1.33
C LEU A 19 13.36 0.50 1.12
N HIS A 20 13.76 -0.20 2.19
CA HIS A 20 14.07 -1.63 2.14
C HIS A 20 12.87 -2.46 1.65
N LEU A 21 11.69 -2.24 2.21
CA LEU A 21 10.47 -2.94 1.79
C LEU A 21 10.06 -2.56 0.35
N ALA A 22 10.21 -1.31 -0.04
CA ALA A 22 9.96 -0.86 -1.41
C ALA A 22 10.90 -1.52 -2.42
N CYS A 23 12.18 -1.70 -2.07
CA CYS A 23 13.14 -2.45 -2.90
C CYS A 23 12.75 -3.92 -3.04
N GLN A 24 12.28 -4.56 -1.98
CA GLN A 24 11.79 -5.95 -2.05
C GLN A 24 10.54 -6.07 -2.94
N LEU A 25 9.62 -5.09 -2.85
CA LEU A 25 8.43 -5.05 -3.69
C LEU A 25 8.80 -4.86 -5.17
N ALA A 26 9.68 -3.89 -5.47
CA ALA A 26 10.17 -3.64 -6.82
C ALA A 26 10.81 -4.89 -7.45
N LYS A 27 11.62 -5.60 -6.68
CA LYS A 27 12.23 -6.87 -7.11
C LYS A 27 11.17 -7.95 -7.39
N GLN A 28 10.11 -8.01 -6.59
CA GLN A 28 9.03 -8.99 -6.77
C GLN A 28 8.23 -8.75 -8.06
N ILE A 29 8.08 -7.51 -8.50
CA ILE A 29 7.39 -7.14 -9.74
C ILE A 29 8.36 -6.90 -10.92
N GLU A 30 9.62 -7.30 -10.77
CA GLU A 30 10.64 -7.27 -11.81
C GLU A 30 10.94 -5.86 -12.36
N VAL A 31 10.82 -4.84 -11.52
CA VAL A 31 11.25 -3.48 -11.85
C VAL A 31 12.54 -3.11 -11.13
N GLY A 32 13.21 -2.07 -11.59
CA GLY A 32 14.43 -1.56 -10.95
C GLY A 32 14.21 -1.06 -9.53
N ALA A 33 15.31 -0.83 -8.79
CA ALA A 33 15.24 -0.24 -7.46
C ALA A 33 14.45 1.09 -7.49
N PRO A 34 13.54 1.34 -6.55
CA PRO A 34 12.76 2.57 -6.54
C PRO A 34 13.68 3.76 -6.31
N PRO A 35 13.53 4.84 -7.10
CA PRO A 35 14.32 6.07 -6.91
C PRO A 35 13.74 6.94 -5.78
N LEU A 36 13.15 6.34 -4.76
CA LEU A 36 12.50 7.04 -3.65
C LEU A 36 13.55 7.79 -2.83
N THR A 37 13.42 9.11 -2.78
CA THR A 37 14.23 9.99 -1.94
C THR A 37 13.52 10.32 -0.62
N PHE A 38 14.28 10.72 0.41
CA PHE A 38 13.67 11.17 1.66
C PHE A 38 12.73 12.37 1.44
N ALA A 39 13.07 13.30 0.56
CA ALA A 39 12.21 14.45 0.25
C ALA A 39 10.85 14.04 -0.36
N GLN A 40 10.85 13.01 -1.22
CA GLN A 40 9.61 12.44 -1.76
C GLN A 40 8.82 11.73 -0.67
N PHE A 41 9.48 10.93 0.17
CA PHE A 41 8.86 10.27 1.31
C PHE A 41 8.19 11.26 2.26
N GLU A 42 8.91 12.30 2.65
CA GLU A 42 8.38 13.38 3.50
C GLU A 42 7.17 14.06 2.84
N ARG A 43 7.29 14.46 1.58
CA ARG A 43 6.22 15.16 0.85
C ARG A 43 4.94 14.35 0.72
N TYR A 44 5.05 13.07 0.36
CA TYR A 44 3.89 12.24 0.02
C TYR A 44 3.26 11.53 1.20
N TYR A 45 4.00 11.30 2.30
CA TYR A 45 3.52 10.49 3.42
C TYR A 45 3.55 11.19 4.79
N LEU A 46 4.43 12.17 5.00
CA LEU A 46 4.63 12.77 6.33
C LEU A 46 4.15 14.21 6.46
N ALA A 47 4.11 14.97 5.37
CA ALA A 47 3.67 16.37 5.40
C ALA A 47 2.23 16.50 5.94
N LEU A 48 1.91 17.66 6.53
CA LEU A 48 0.59 17.93 7.12
C LEU A 48 -0.58 17.67 6.16
N HIS A 49 -0.38 17.91 4.86
CA HIS A 49 -1.36 17.66 3.80
C HIS A 49 -0.86 16.59 2.82
N ALA A 50 -0.12 15.60 3.32
CA ALA A 50 0.35 14.51 2.49
C ALA A 50 -0.84 13.79 1.81
N PRO A 51 -0.76 13.53 0.49
CA PRO A 51 -1.85 12.90 -0.25
C PRO A 51 -2.03 11.43 0.09
N MET A 52 -1.00 10.80 0.64
CA MET A 52 -0.95 9.37 0.94
C MET A 52 -0.87 9.13 2.44
N ARG A 53 -1.35 7.97 2.86
CA ARG A 53 -1.11 7.42 4.19
C ARG A 53 -0.22 6.20 4.09
N LEU A 54 0.62 5.99 5.07
CA LEU A 54 1.51 4.85 5.15
C LEU A 54 1.49 4.27 6.56
N LEU A 55 1.00 3.03 6.68
CA LEU A 55 0.94 2.28 7.93
C LEU A 55 2.00 1.18 7.91
N LEU A 56 2.71 1.05 9.00
CA LEU A 56 3.75 0.06 9.20
C LEU A 56 3.28 -1.01 10.18
N ALA A 57 3.64 -2.25 9.90
CA ALA A 57 3.53 -3.37 10.82
C ALA A 57 4.88 -3.57 11.50
N ILE A 58 4.87 -3.56 12.82
CA ILE A 58 6.06 -3.68 13.67
C ILE A 58 6.00 -5.00 14.43
N HIS A 59 7.06 -5.76 14.39
CA HIS A 59 7.25 -6.97 15.16
C HIS A 59 8.65 -6.95 15.79
N GLU A 60 8.73 -7.11 17.12
CA GLU A 60 9.99 -7.06 17.87
C GLU A 60 10.84 -5.82 17.50
N ASP A 61 10.22 -4.64 17.56
CA ASP A 61 10.82 -3.34 17.25
C ASP A 61 11.37 -3.19 15.82
N ARG A 62 10.99 -4.09 14.91
CA ARG A 62 11.37 -4.05 13.50
C ARG A 62 10.16 -3.84 12.60
N VAL A 63 10.32 -3.00 11.60
CA VAL A 63 9.32 -2.87 10.52
C VAL A 63 9.36 -4.14 9.68
N VAL A 64 8.25 -4.88 9.66
CA VAL A 64 8.11 -6.15 8.93
C VAL A 64 7.09 -6.10 7.80
N GLY A 65 6.39 -4.99 7.65
CA GLY A 65 5.46 -4.80 6.56
C GLY A 65 4.95 -3.36 6.48
N MET A 66 4.39 -3.01 5.34
CA MET A 66 3.81 -1.69 5.09
C MET A 66 2.60 -1.78 4.17
N ILE A 67 1.72 -0.80 4.28
CA ILE A 67 0.62 -0.57 3.36
C ILE A 67 0.39 0.92 3.18
N SER A 68 0.25 1.35 1.92
CA SER A 68 -0.02 2.74 1.58
C SER A 68 -1.35 2.90 0.86
N TRP A 69 -2.06 4.00 1.11
CA TRP A 69 -3.36 4.28 0.48
C TRP A 69 -3.69 5.76 0.45
N THR A 70 -4.68 6.08 -0.39
CA THR A 70 -5.35 7.38 -0.39
C THR A 70 -6.87 7.20 -0.35
N LEU A 71 -7.58 8.21 0.16
CA LEU A 71 -9.04 8.29 0.10
C LEU A 71 -9.43 9.07 -1.17
N THR A 72 -10.23 8.47 -2.02
CA THR A 72 -10.77 9.08 -3.22
C THR A 72 -12.29 9.26 -3.10
N HIS A 73 -12.85 10.21 -3.81
CA HIS A 73 -14.28 10.50 -3.83
C HIS A 73 -14.78 10.61 -5.27
N GLU A 74 -15.88 9.96 -5.55
CA GLU A 74 -16.54 9.99 -6.87
C GLU A 74 -17.75 10.92 -6.82
N LEU A 75 -17.74 11.96 -7.63
CA LEU A 75 -18.82 12.97 -7.62
C LEU A 75 -20.17 12.41 -8.07
N TYR A 76 -20.17 11.51 -9.07
CA TYR A 76 -21.40 10.99 -9.65
C TYR A 76 -22.17 10.05 -8.72
N SER A 77 -21.48 9.35 -7.84
CA SER A 77 -22.07 8.43 -6.86
C SER A 77 -22.13 9.02 -5.45
N ALA A 78 -21.46 10.16 -5.23
CA ALA A 78 -21.17 10.71 -3.91
C ALA A 78 -20.50 9.70 -2.96
N ASP A 79 -19.73 8.77 -3.52
CA ASP A 79 -19.15 7.66 -2.81
C ASP A 79 -17.65 7.88 -2.55
N ALA A 80 -17.19 7.45 -1.39
CA ALA A 80 -15.78 7.45 -1.04
C ALA A 80 -15.23 6.02 -1.14
N ARG A 81 -14.01 5.90 -1.65
CA ARG A 81 -13.28 4.64 -1.66
C ARG A 81 -11.83 4.84 -1.27
N VAL A 82 -11.24 3.81 -0.70
CA VAL A 82 -9.81 3.75 -0.45
C VAL A 82 -9.12 3.10 -1.63
N TYR A 83 -8.11 3.77 -2.17
CA TYR A 83 -7.21 3.21 -3.17
C TYR A 83 -5.88 2.85 -2.52
N ILE A 84 -5.55 1.56 -2.51
CA ILE A 84 -4.30 1.03 -1.97
C ILE A 84 -3.25 1.06 -3.08
N SER A 85 -2.12 1.72 -2.82
CA SER A 85 -1.03 1.82 -3.78
C SER A 85 -0.02 0.69 -3.62
N ASP A 86 0.40 0.40 -2.38
CA ASP A 86 1.44 -0.57 -2.09
C ASP A 86 1.08 -1.43 -0.89
N VAL A 87 1.40 -2.71 -0.98
CA VAL A 87 1.40 -3.66 0.14
C VAL A 87 2.68 -4.46 0.06
N ALA A 88 3.50 -4.40 1.09
CA ALA A 88 4.74 -5.17 1.16
C ALA A 88 4.90 -5.82 2.54
N VAL A 89 5.41 -7.04 2.56
CA VAL A 89 5.83 -7.76 3.76
C VAL A 89 7.24 -8.23 3.56
N ASP A 90 8.09 -7.97 4.54
CA ASP A 90 9.48 -8.43 4.55
C ASP A 90 9.53 -9.92 4.20
N SER A 91 10.42 -10.29 3.29
CA SER A 91 10.52 -11.65 2.78
C SER A 91 10.75 -12.68 3.88
N ALA A 92 11.48 -12.31 4.94
CA ALA A 92 11.74 -13.14 6.10
C ALA A 92 10.51 -13.31 7.03
N ALA A 93 9.51 -12.42 6.90
CA ALA A 93 8.31 -12.43 7.75
C ALA A 93 7.04 -12.87 7.00
N ARG A 94 7.16 -13.30 5.75
CA ARG A 94 6.01 -13.78 4.96
C ARG A 94 5.42 -15.06 5.54
N GLY A 95 4.16 -15.33 5.19
CA GLY A 95 3.44 -16.51 5.67
C GLY A 95 2.93 -16.41 7.11
N GLN A 96 3.20 -15.32 7.81
CA GLN A 96 2.80 -15.10 9.21
C GLN A 96 1.51 -14.27 9.37
N GLY A 97 0.78 -14.04 8.30
CA GLY A 97 -0.49 -13.31 8.35
C GLY A 97 -0.36 -11.78 8.39
N ILE A 98 0.85 -11.21 8.28
CA ILE A 98 1.10 -9.76 8.38
C ILE A 98 0.36 -8.99 7.30
N GLY A 99 0.39 -9.44 6.04
CA GLY A 99 -0.34 -8.83 4.94
C GLY A 99 -1.85 -8.79 5.20
N LYS A 100 -2.43 -9.87 5.71
CA LYS A 100 -3.84 -9.94 6.09
C LYS A 100 -4.16 -8.95 7.22
N ALA A 101 -3.27 -8.83 8.20
CA ALA A 101 -3.44 -7.89 9.31
C ALA A 101 -3.36 -6.43 8.83
N LEU A 102 -2.43 -6.09 7.93
CA LEU A 102 -2.36 -4.76 7.30
C LEU A 102 -3.64 -4.43 6.53
N MET A 103 -4.15 -5.35 5.71
CA MET A 103 -5.43 -5.17 4.99
C MET A 103 -6.60 -4.97 5.95
N ALA A 104 -6.63 -5.67 7.08
CA ALA A 104 -7.67 -5.50 8.11
C ALA A 104 -7.61 -4.09 8.74
N GLN A 105 -6.42 -3.55 9.01
CA GLN A 105 -6.24 -2.19 9.53
C GLN A 105 -6.79 -1.15 8.54
N VAL A 106 -6.44 -1.25 7.26
CA VAL A 106 -6.94 -0.32 6.24
C VAL A 106 -8.44 -0.48 6.04
N THR A 107 -8.98 -1.69 6.11
CA THR A 107 -10.43 -1.93 6.03
C THR A 107 -11.17 -1.24 7.19
N ALA A 108 -10.65 -1.34 8.41
CA ALA A 108 -11.22 -0.66 9.57
C ALA A 108 -11.14 0.86 9.41
N TRP A 109 -10.00 1.37 8.94
CA TRP A 109 -9.81 2.79 8.66
C TRP A 109 -10.80 3.29 7.59
N ALA A 110 -10.96 2.56 6.49
CA ALA A 110 -11.88 2.89 5.40
C ALA A 110 -13.33 3.00 5.89
N ARG A 111 -13.79 2.04 6.70
CA ARG A 111 -15.13 2.08 7.30
C ARG A 111 -15.32 3.29 8.22
N ALA A 112 -14.32 3.63 9.03
CA ALA A 112 -14.37 4.80 9.90
C ALA A 112 -14.41 6.13 9.11
N HIS A 113 -14.01 6.14 7.84
CA HIS A 113 -14.05 7.28 6.94
C HIS A 113 -15.15 7.19 5.87
N ASN A 114 -16.16 6.34 6.12
CA ASN A 114 -17.33 6.15 5.25
C ASN A 114 -16.98 5.73 3.81
N ALA A 115 -15.86 5.06 3.61
CA ALA A 115 -15.55 4.47 2.32
C ALA A 115 -16.35 3.17 2.11
N SER A 116 -16.93 3.02 0.94
CA SER A 116 -17.77 1.86 0.58
C SER A 116 -16.96 0.67 0.11
N LYS A 117 -15.76 0.91 -0.42
CA LYS A 117 -14.90 -0.15 -0.99
C LYS A 117 -13.42 0.20 -0.90
N LEU A 118 -12.59 -0.84 -1.01
CA LEU A 118 -11.16 -0.74 -1.26
C LEU A 118 -10.89 -1.17 -2.70
N GLY A 119 -9.97 -0.50 -3.36
CA GLY A 119 -9.51 -0.87 -4.71
C GLY A 119 -7.99 -0.80 -4.80
N TRP A 120 -7.43 -1.57 -5.70
CA TRP A 120 -6.00 -1.60 -6.01
C TRP A 120 -5.77 -2.25 -7.35
N GLU A 121 -4.54 -2.13 -7.87
CA GLU A 121 -4.09 -2.83 -9.06
C GLU A 121 -3.06 -3.90 -8.69
N VAL A 122 -3.04 -4.99 -9.46
CA VAL A 122 -2.05 -6.06 -9.32
C VAL A 122 -1.37 -6.25 -10.66
N TRP A 123 -0.03 -6.23 -10.66
CA TRP A 123 0.72 -6.58 -11.86
C TRP A 123 0.28 -7.96 -12.37
N TYR A 124 -0.04 -8.03 -13.66
CA TYR A 124 -0.73 -9.20 -14.24
C TYR A 124 0.00 -10.53 -14.05
N ARG A 125 1.34 -10.52 -13.86
CA ARG A 125 2.17 -11.70 -13.60
C ARG A 125 2.43 -11.95 -12.10
N ASN A 126 1.93 -11.12 -11.20
CA ASN A 126 2.10 -11.30 -9.76
C ASN A 126 1.07 -12.33 -9.22
N PHE A 127 1.29 -13.60 -9.58
CA PHE A 127 0.40 -14.69 -9.18
C PHE A 127 0.29 -14.88 -7.65
N PRO A 128 1.38 -14.74 -6.87
CA PRO A 128 1.28 -14.81 -5.40
C PRO A 128 0.35 -13.74 -4.82
N ALA A 129 0.42 -12.50 -5.30
CA ALA A 129 -0.48 -11.43 -4.87
C ALA A 129 -1.93 -11.71 -5.26
N LYS A 130 -2.18 -12.20 -6.49
CA LYS A 130 -3.52 -12.58 -6.92
C LYS A 130 -4.13 -13.65 -6.02
N ALA A 131 -3.36 -14.69 -5.67
CA ALA A 131 -3.80 -15.73 -4.75
C ALA A 131 -4.10 -15.17 -3.35
N PHE A 132 -3.24 -14.30 -2.84
CA PHE A 132 -3.42 -13.64 -1.55
C PHE A 132 -4.73 -12.82 -1.51
N TYR A 133 -4.97 -11.97 -2.51
CA TYR A 133 -6.19 -11.16 -2.55
C TYR A 133 -7.45 -11.98 -2.75
N GLY A 134 -7.40 -13.07 -3.55
CA GLY A 134 -8.49 -14.04 -3.68
C GLY A 134 -8.88 -14.67 -2.34
N GLN A 135 -7.91 -15.01 -1.48
CA GLN A 135 -8.16 -15.53 -0.13
C GLN A 135 -8.83 -14.49 0.80
N LEU A 136 -8.68 -13.20 0.52
CA LEU A 136 -9.38 -12.13 1.23
C LEU A 136 -10.82 -11.92 0.73
N GLY A 137 -11.23 -12.62 -0.32
CA GLY A 137 -12.54 -12.46 -0.96
C GLY A 137 -12.59 -11.31 -1.97
N ALA A 138 -11.44 -10.74 -2.36
CA ALA A 138 -11.37 -9.73 -3.40
C ALA A 138 -11.62 -10.36 -4.78
N VAL A 139 -12.31 -9.61 -5.63
CA VAL A 139 -12.62 -10.00 -7.01
C VAL A 139 -12.04 -8.99 -7.99
N VAL A 140 -11.77 -9.44 -9.20
CA VAL A 140 -11.35 -8.55 -10.28
C VAL A 140 -12.55 -7.70 -10.69
N ASP A 141 -12.36 -6.37 -10.72
CA ASP A 141 -13.36 -5.47 -11.26
C ASP A 141 -13.41 -5.64 -12.79
N GLN A 142 -14.55 -6.10 -13.30
CA GLN A 142 -14.74 -6.32 -14.73
C GLN A 142 -15.45 -5.15 -15.42
N GLU A 143 -15.91 -4.18 -14.66
CA GLU A 143 -16.65 -3.01 -15.17
C GLU A 143 -15.74 -1.80 -15.39
N ALA A 144 -14.54 -1.80 -14.81
CA ALA A 144 -13.57 -0.71 -14.92
C ALA A 144 -12.30 -1.17 -15.65
N ILE A 145 -11.90 -0.40 -16.65
CA ILE A 145 -10.64 -0.63 -17.40
C ILE A 145 -9.72 0.55 -17.11
N PRO A 146 -8.51 0.32 -16.58
CA PRO A 146 -7.54 1.39 -16.40
C PRO A 146 -7.02 1.90 -17.75
N TYR A 147 -6.97 3.22 -17.90
CA TYR A 147 -6.32 3.88 -19.02
C TYR A 147 -5.08 4.60 -18.52
N VAL A 148 -4.00 4.57 -19.27
CA VAL A 148 -2.75 5.25 -18.97
C VAL A 148 -2.39 6.16 -20.13
N LEU A 149 -2.17 7.44 -19.85
CA LEU A 149 -1.53 8.38 -20.77
C LEU A 149 -0.15 8.74 -20.20
N ALA A 150 0.91 8.28 -20.86
CA ALA A 150 2.26 8.67 -20.49
C ALA A 150 2.47 10.15 -20.76
N LEU A 151 2.90 10.89 -19.75
CA LEU A 151 3.31 12.29 -19.90
C LEU A 151 4.79 12.28 -20.27
N GLU A 152 5.08 12.28 -21.55
CA GLU A 152 6.44 12.51 -22.05
C GLU A 152 6.84 13.93 -21.67
N ASP A 153 8.12 14.14 -21.35
CA ASP A 153 8.68 15.38 -20.86
C ASP A 153 8.05 16.61 -21.53
N VAL A 154 7.08 17.21 -20.85
CA VAL A 154 6.70 18.57 -21.15
C VAL A 154 7.82 19.41 -20.55
N SER A 155 8.84 19.68 -21.36
CA SER A 155 9.85 20.68 -21.01
C SER A 155 9.13 21.97 -20.68
N PRO A 156 9.45 22.63 -19.56
CA PRO A 156 8.81 23.88 -19.15
C PRO A 156 9.03 25.01 -20.17
#